data_ec367066c2e3ef67e0a34d8db4e43c0c
#
_entry.id   ec367066c2e3ef67e0a34d8db4e43c0c
#
_cell.length_a   1.000
_cell.length_b   1.000
_cell.length_c   1.000
_cell.angle_alpha   90.00
_cell.angle_beta   90.00
_cell.angle_gamma   90.00
#
_symmetry.space_group_name_H-M   'P 1'
#
loop_
_entity.id
_entity.type
_entity.pdbx_description
1 polymer ?
#
loop_
_entity_poly.entity_id
_entity_poly.type
_entity_poly.pdbx_seq_one_letter_code
_entity_poly.pdbx_strand_id
1 'polypeptide(L)'
;MLDITAQQQAEIVRLLRLRLPHANAVAFGSRVTGWPFGHGCKTYSDLDVALWDLRETDDQALAHLRADLEDSALPWRVDLSDAMDLPSTLRGLIAQHGALLQGKAVPRPALA
;
A
#
# COMPACT_ATOMS: atom_id res chain seq x y z
N MET A 1 -7.04 10.70 1.05
CA MET A 1 -7.35 10.26 2.42
C MET A 1 -7.78 8.79 2.39
N LEU A 2 -7.42 8.01 3.39
CA LEU A 2 -7.77 6.60 3.46
C LEU A 2 -9.08 6.39 4.23
N ASP A 3 -9.91 5.48 3.75
CA ASP A 3 -11.14 5.05 4.44
C ASP A 3 -10.82 3.90 5.40
N ILE A 4 -9.98 4.20 6.39
CA ILE A 4 -9.64 3.32 7.51
C ILE A 4 -9.51 4.18 8.76
N THR A 5 -9.56 3.57 9.94
CA THR A 5 -9.38 4.32 11.18
C THR A 5 -7.91 4.69 11.39
N ALA A 6 -7.67 5.72 12.19
CA ALA A 6 -6.30 6.11 12.56
C ALA A 6 -5.56 4.95 13.25
N GLN A 7 -6.25 4.16 14.06
CA GLN A 7 -5.67 3.00 14.76
C GLN A 7 -5.29 1.89 13.77
N GLN A 8 -6.14 1.63 12.76
CA GLN A 8 -5.83 0.66 11.71
C GLN A 8 -4.63 1.10 10.89
N GLN A 9 -4.57 2.39 10.53
CA GLN A 9 -3.43 2.93 9.80
C GLN A 9 -2.14 2.82 10.61
N ALA A 10 -2.18 3.16 11.89
CA ALA A 10 -1.02 3.06 12.77
C ALA A 10 -0.48 1.62 12.87
N GLU A 11 -1.37 0.63 12.92
CA GLU A 11 -0.97 -0.78 12.95
C GLU A 11 -0.27 -1.19 11.65
N ILE A 12 -0.80 -0.80 10.50
CA ILE A 12 -0.17 -1.10 9.20
C ILE A 12 1.21 -0.44 9.11
N VAL A 13 1.31 0.83 9.49
CA VAL A 13 2.58 1.57 9.44
C VAL A 13 3.60 0.95 10.41
N ARG A 14 3.18 0.52 11.58
CA ARG A 14 4.04 -0.17 12.54
C ARG A 14 4.66 -1.43 11.94
N LEU A 15 3.84 -2.25 11.29
CA LEU A 15 4.29 -3.50 10.68
C LEU A 15 5.20 -3.25 9.47
N LEU A 16 4.87 -2.27 8.64
CA LEU A 16 5.73 -1.85 7.52
C LEU A 16 7.10 -1.41 8.01
N ARG A 17 7.14 -0.58 9.03
CA ARG A 17 8.39 -0.07 9.58
C ARG A 17 9.24 -1.19 10.21
N LEU A 18 8.58 -2.16 10.83
CA LEU A 18 9.25 -3.30 11.45
C LEU A 18 9.93 -4.19 10.40
N ARG A 19 9.26 -4.45 9.28
CA ARG A 19 9.72 -5.44 8.30
C ARG A 19 10.44 -4.84 7.11
N LEU A 20 9.98 -3.68 6.61
CA LEU A 20 10.50 -3.04 5.40
C LEU A 20 10.69 -1.54 5.62
N PRO A 21 11.60 -1.14 6.55
CA PRO A 21 11.74 0.28 6.92
C PRO A 21 12.24 1.17 5.79
N HIS A 22 12.88 0.62 4.78
CA HIS A 22 13.42 1.37 3.64
C HIS A 22 12.43 1.50 2.48
N ALA A 23 11.36 0.71 2.47
CA ALA A 23 10.41 0.72 1.36
C ALA A 23 9.47 1.92 1.43
N ASN A 24 9.09 2.44 0.27
CA ASN A 24 7.97 3.38 0.17
C ASN A 24 6.69 2.59 -0.02
N ALA A 25 5.67 2.92 0.75
CA ALA A 25 4.38 2.23 0.73
C ALA A 25 3.26 3.23 0.48
N VAL A 26 2.44 2.97 -0.54
CA VAL A 26 1.34 3.84 -0.95
C VAL A 26 0.08 3.01 -1.09
N ALA A 27 -0.96 3.38 -0.36
CA ALA A 27 -2.27 2.75 -0.50
C ALA A 27 -2.98 3.27 -1.74
N PHE A 28 -3.71 2.39 -2.41
CA PHE A 28 -4.47 2.74 -3.60
C PHE A 28 -5.77 1.94 -3.67
N GLY A 29 -6.59 2.23 -4.67
CA GLY A 29 -7.82 1.50 -4.88
C GLY A 29 -9.00 2.02 -4.07
N SER A 30 -10.00 1.17 -3.85
CA SER A 30 -11.32 1.58 -3.38
C SER A 30 -11.34 2.19 -1.98
N ARG A 31 -10.34 1.94 -1.13
CA ARG A 31 -10.26 2.54 0.21
C ARG A 31 -9.59 3.91 0.23
N VAL A 32 -9.13 4.40 -0.93
CA VAL A 32 -8.59 5.76 -1.04
C VAL A 32 -9.70 6.69 -1.52
N THR A 33 -10.04 7.67 -0.72
CA THR A 33 -11.04 8.69 -1.07
C THR A 33 -10.54 9.47 -2.29
N GLY A 34 -11.40 9.58 -3.31
CA GLY A 34 -11.03 10.24 -4.57
C GLY A 34 -10.27 9.38 -5.55
N TRP A 35 -10.15 8.08 -5.30
CA TRP A 35 -9.55 7.16 -6.27
C TRP A 35 -10.38 7.14 -7.56
N PRO A 36 -9.74 7.32 -8.74
CA PRO A 36 -10.48 7.62 -9.98
C PRO A 36 -11.39 6.50 -10.47
N PHE A 37 -11.18 5.25 -10.03
CA PHE A 37 -12.02 4.13 -10.44
C PHE A 37 -12.94 3.65 -9.31
N GLY A 38 -12.93 4.33 -8.16
CA GLY A 38 -13.67 3.89 -6.98
C GLY A 38 -14.98 4.62 -6.81
N HIS A 39 -16.00 3.89 -6.40
CA HIS A 39 -17.30 4.42 -5.98
C HIS A 39 -17.47 4.32 -4.46
N GLY A 40 -16.36 4.42 -3.73
CA GLY A 40 -16.31 4.11 -2.31
C GLY A 40 -16.03 2.63 -2.06
N CYS A 41 -15.67 2.27 -0.85
CA CYS A 41 -15.41 0.88 -0.51
C CYS A 41 -16.59 0.25 0.19
N LYS A 42 -16.74 -1.06 0.01
CA LYS A 42 -17.60 -1.89 0.84
C LYS A 42 -16.90 -2.18 2.16
N THR A 43 -17.67 -2.55 3.18
CA THR A 43 -17.15 -2.79 4.55
C THR A 43 -15.95 -3.72 4.58
N TYR A 44 -15.92 -4.74 3.73
CA TYR A 44 -14.87 -5.76 3.70
C TYR A 44 -13.95 -5.66 2.48
N SER A 45 -13.93 -4.53 1.80
CA SER A 45 -12.99 -4.33 0.69
C SER A 45 -11.54 -4.41 1.19
N ASP A 46 -10.68 -5.06 0.42
CA ASP A 46 -9.26 -5.15 0.72
C ASP A 46 -8.61 -3.77 0.66
N LEU A 47 -7.54 -3.59 1.42
CA LEU A 47 -6.67 -2.43 1.28
C LEU A 47 -5.53 -2.83 0.34
N ASP A 48 -5.43 -2.15 -0.79
CA ASP A 48 -4.35 -2.35 -1.74
C ASP A 48 -3.17 -1.43 -1.40
N VAL A 49 -1.97 -2.01 -1.30
CA VAL A 49 -0.74 -1.27 -1.00
C VAL A 49 0.33 -1.63 -2.02
N ALA A 50 0.89 -0.62 -2.67
CA ALA A 50 2.02 -0.77 -3.57
C ALA A 50 3.31 -0.40 -2.84
N LEU A 51 4.35 -1.22 -3.05
CA LEU A 51 5.66 -1.04 -2.42
C LEU A 51 6.71 -0.69 -3.48
N TRP A 52 7.44 0.39 -3.23
CA TRP A 52 8.60 0.79 -4.05
C TRP A 52 9.88 0.55 -3.26
N ASP A 53 10.99 0.48 -4.00
CA ASP A 53 12.33 0.32 -3.44
C ASP A 53 12.55 -1.01 -2.72
N LEU A 54 11.82 -2.04 -3.14
CA LEU A 54 12.08 -3.39 -2.69
C LEU A 54 13.41 -3.90 -3.27
N ARG A 55 14.14 -4.64 -2.44
CA ARG A 55 15.42 -5.27 -2.81
C ARG A 55 15.22 -6.77 -2.96
N GLU A 56 16.11 -7.43 -3.69
CA GLU A 56 16.10 -8.89 -3.82
C GLU A 56 16.17 -9.59 -2.47
N THR A 57 16.86 -8.97 -1.51
CA THR A 57 17.00 -9.50 -0.15
C THR A 57 15.74 -9.34 0.71
N ASP A 58 14.69 -8.69 0.20
CA ASP A 58 13.49 -8.38 0.98
C ASP A 58 12.42 -9.48 0.95
N ASP A 59 12.61 -10.55 0.18
CA ASP A 59 11.59 -11.59 -0.01
C ASP A 59 11.13 -12.20 1.31
N GLN A 60 12.05 -12.50 2.21
CA GLN A 60 11.71 -13.06 3.51
C GLN A 60 10.99 -12.05 4.40
N ALA A 61 11.47 -10.80 4.42
CA ALA A 61 10.82 -9.73 5.18
C ALA A 61 9.41 -9.47 4.66
N LEU A 62 9.21 -9.52 3.36
CA LEU A 62 7.89 -9.36 2.75
C LEU A 62 6.95 -10.51 3.14
N ALA A 63 7.46 -11.75 3.16
CA ALA A 63 6.67 -12.90 3.61
C ALA A 63 6.27 -12.76 5.07
N HIS A 64 7.18 -12.31 5.93
CA HIS A 64 6.87 -12.04 7.34
C HIS A 64 5.84 -10.92 7.50
N LEU A 65 5.94 -9.86 6.69
CA LEU A 65 4.98 -8.76 6.71
C LEU A 65 3.57 -9.27 6.35
N ARG A 66 3.47 -10.09 5.31
CA ARG A 66 2.17 -10.68 4.93
C ARG A 66 1.58 -11.51 6.06
N ALA A 67 2.40 -12.33 6.72
CA ALA A 67 1.96 -13.13 7.86
C ALA A 67 1.53 -12.26 9.04
N ASP A 68 2.29 -11.21 9.36
CA ASP A 68 1.95 -10.26 10.42
C ASP A 68 0.60 -9.59 10.16
N LEU A 69 0.35 -9.19 8.92
CA LEU A 69 -0.92 -8.55 8.53
C LEU A 69 -2.10 -9.52 8.62
N GLU A 70 -1.90 -10.78 8.22
CA GLU A 70 -2.94 -11.81 8.35
C GLU A 70 -3.28 -12.09 9.81
N ASP A 71 -2.28 -12.07 10.69
CA ASP A 71 -2.46 -12.33 12.13
C ASP A 71 -2.93 -11.09 12.91
N SER A 72 -3.01 -9.94 12.24
CA SER A 72 -3.42 -8.69 12.89
C SER A 72 -4.93 -8.66 13.14
N ALA A 73 -5.37 -7.67 13.94
CA ALA A 73 -6.79 -7.45 14.23
C ALA A 73 -7.51 -6.66 13.13
N LEU A 74 -6.88 -6.46 11.97
CA LEU A 74 -7.51 -5.73 10.86
C LEU A 74 -8.69 -6.52 10.30
N PRO A 75 -9.84 -5.88 10.06
CA PRO A 75 -11.06 -6.59 9.65
C PRO A 75 -11.10 -6.97 8.17
N TRP A 76 -10.09 -6.58 7.39
CA TRP A 76 -9.99 -6.83 5.94
C TRP A 76 -8.53 -7.17 5.59
N ARG A 77 -8.35 -7.72 4.41
CA ARG A 77 -7.01 -8.07 3.92
C ARG A 77 -6.25 -6.85 3.49
N VAL A 78 -4.93 -6.89 3.67
CA VAL A 78 -4.00 -5.94 3.07
C VAL A 78 -3.28 -6.67 1.93
N ASP A 79 -3.51 -6.23 0.71
CA ASP A 79 -2.92 -6.83 -0.48
C ASP A 79 -1.68 -6.03 -0.88
N LEU A 80 -0.51 -6.64 -0.68
CA LEU A 80 0.78 -6.01 -0.96
C LEU A 80 1.24 -6.39 -2.37
N SER A 81 1.62 -5.40 -3.16
CA SER A 81 2.17 -5.59 -4.49
C SER A 81 3.49 -4.85 -4.62
N ASP A 82 4.46 -5.45 -5.30
CA ASP A 82 5.64 -4.73 -5.77
C ASP A 82 5.18 -3.79 -6.89
N ALA A 83 5.44 -2.50 -6.73
CA ALA A 83 5.01 -1.50 -7.71
C ALA A 83 5.58 -1.78 -9.10
N MET A 84 6.76 -2.37 -9.18
CA MET A 84 7.41 -2.69 -10.47
C MET A 84 6.67 -3.79 -11.23
N ASP A 85 5.86 -4.61 -10.54
CA ASP A 85 5.03 -5.65 -11.17
C ASP A 85 3.70 -5.10 -11.66
N LEU A 86 3.36 -3.86 -11.34
CA LEU A 86 2.11 -3.22 -11.76
C LEU A 86 2.28 -2.52 -13.10
N PRO A 87 1.21 -2.41 -13.92
CA PRO A 87 1.26 -1.62 -15.15
C PRO A 87 1.67 -0.17 -14.89
N SER A 88 2.41 0.42 -15.83
CA SER A 88 2.91 1.79 -15.69
C SER A 88 1.80 2.83 -15.53
N THR A 89 0.66 2.61 -16.21
CA THR A 89 -0.51 3.48 -16.05
C THR A 89 -1.05 3.46 -14.63
N LEU A 90 -1.12 2.27 -14.02
CA LEU A 90 -1.57 2.13 -12.63
C LEU A 90 -0.56 2.77 -11.68
N ARG A 91 0.75 2.57 -11.90
CA ARG A 91 1.78 3.24 -11.08
C ARG A 91 1.62 4.77 -11.14
N GLY A 92 1.32 5.32 -12.30
CA GLY A 92 1.07 6.76 -12.46
C GLY A 92 -0.14 7.23 -11.65
N LEU A 93 -1.23 6.47 -11.68
CA LEU A 93 -2.41 6.78 -10.89
C LEU A 93 -2.14 6.69 -9.39
N ILE A 94 -1.37 5.70 -8.96
CA ILE A 94 -0.99 5.54 -7.54
C ILE A 94 -0.14 6.72 -7.09
N ALA A 95 0.83 7.14 -7.90
CA ALA A 95 1.69 8.28 -7.58
C ALA A 95 0.87 9.58 -7.46
N GLN A 96 -0.19 9.72 -8.26
CA GLN A 96 -1.00 10.94 -8.30
C GLN A 96 -2.13 10.94 -7.26
N HIS A 97 -2.78 9.81 -7.03
CA HIS A 97 -4.01 9.71 -6.24
C HIS A 97 -3.89 8.85 -5.00
N GLY A 98 -2.81 8.09 -4.85
CA GLY A 98 -2.62 7.20 -3.72
C GLY A 98 -2.39 7.93 -2.41
N ALA A 99 -2.52 7.22 -1.31
CA ALA A 99 -2.28 7.73 0.03
C ALA A 99 -0.97 7.16 0.59
N LEU A 100 0.00 8.02 0.87
CA LEU A 100 1.30 7.60 1.39
C LEU A 100 1.17 7.03 2.80
N LEU A 101 1.68 5.82 3.00
CA LEU A 101 1.72 5.15 4.30
C LEU A 101 3.11 5.23 4.93
N GLN A 102 4.15 5.10 4.14
CA GLN A 102 5.53 5.11 4.61
C GLN A 102 6.47 5.61 3.52
N GLY A 103 7.51 6.32 3.94
CA GLY A 103 8.55 6.79 3.05
C GLY A 103 8.24 8.15 2.44
N LYS A 104 8.76 8.38 1.25
CA LYS A 104 8.56 9.63 0.51
C LYS A 104 7.54 9.44 -0.59
N ALA A 105 6.90 10.53 -1.01
CA ALA A 105 6.05 10.51 -2.19
C ALA A 105 6.83 9.96 -3.38
N VAL A 106 6.25 8.98 -4.08
CA VAL A 106 6.90 8.38 -5.24
C VAL A 106 6.81 9.34 -6.43
N PRO A 107 7.87 9.42 -7.25
CA PRO A 107 7.83 10.27 -8.43
C PRO A 107 6.83 9.73 -9.44
N ARG A 108 6.15 10.63 -10.16
CA ARG A 108 5.30 10.24 -11.27
C ARG A 108 6.16 9.64 -12.37
N PRO A 109 5.69 8.59 -13.05
CA PRO A 109 6.37 8.08 -14.22
C PRO A 109 6.54 9.21 -15.25
N ALA A 110 7.70 9.24 -15.91
CA ALA A 110 7.92 10.18 -16.99
C ALA A 110 6.89 9.95 -18.09
N LEU A 111 6.25 11.02 -18.54
CA LEU A 111 5.40 10.97 -19.72
C LEU A 111 6.30 10.81 -20.93
N ALA A 112 6.16 9.71 -21.60
CA ALA A 112 6.90 9.48 -22.83
C ALA A 112 6.33 10.32 -23.96
#